data_6cbfff4f95bb913d3234d71135eaf4b1
#
_entry.id   6cbfff4f95bb913d3234d71135eaf4b1
#
_cell.length_a   1.000
_cell.length_b   1.000
_cell.length_c   1.000
_cell.angle_alpha   90.00
_cell.angle_beta   90.00
_cell.angle_gamma   90.00
#
_symmetry.space_group_name_H-M   'P 1'
#
loop_
_entity.id
_entity.type
_entity.pdbx_description
1 polymer ?
#
loop_
_entity_poly.entity_id
_entity_poly.type
_entity_poly.pdbx_seq_one_letter_code
_entity_poly.pdbx_strand_id
1 'polypeptide(L)'
;MTVPEPAGFARQWLTAWNAHDLEALLAHFADDVVFTSPVAAQLLPDTAGIIRGKAALRAYWTEGLRRIPDLHFELVGVYAGVEAIVINYRNQKGGLVNEVLRFADGLVIEGHGCYLGPDPDPAGASIR
;
A
#
# COMPACT_ATOMS: atom_id res chain seq x y z
N MET A 1 -2.12 -21.59 7.29
CA MET A 1 -2.89 -20.36 7.55
C MET A 1 -2.74 -19.42 6.36
N THR A 2 -3.85 -18.95 5.82
CA THR A 2 -3.83 -18.14 4.59
C THR A 2 -3.55 -16.66 4.84
N VAL A 3 -3.76 -16.19 6.08
CA VAL A 3 -3.53 -14.78 6.44
C VAL A 3 -2.60 -14.73 7.65
N PRO A 4 -1.54 -13.93 7.59
CA PRO A 4 -0.64 -13.76 8.74
C PRO A 4 -1.35 -13.02 9.89
N GLU A 5 -0.71 -13.02 11.07
CA GLU A 5 -1.23 -12.26 12.19
C GLU A 5 -1.15 -10.77 11.86
N PRO A 6 -2.29 -10.03 11.94
CA PRO A 6 -2.37 -8.69 11.36
C PRO A 6 -1.37 -7.68 11.92
N ALA A 7 -1.25 -7.59 13.24
CA ALA A 7 -0.36 -6.60 13.84
C ALA A 7 1.11 -6.89 13.53
N GLY A 8 1.49 -8.16 13.57
CA GLY A 8 2.86 -8.58 13.23
C GLY A 8 3.19 -8.30 11.78
N PHE A 9 2.25 -8.60 10.88
CA PHE A 9 2.43 -8.31 9.46
C PHE A 9 2.60 -6.81 9.24
N ALA A 10 1.73 -6.00 9.84
CA ALA A 10 1.79 -4.55 9.68
C ALA A 10 3.12 -3.98 10.15
N ARG A 11 3.65 -4.48 11.27
CA ARG A 11 4.95 -4.02 11.77
C ARG A 11 6.09 -4.38 10.80
N GLN A 12 6.09 -5.58 10.24
CA GLN A 12 7.10 -5.99 9.26
C GLN A 12 6.99 -5.15 7.98
N TRP A 13 5.77 -4.94 7.50
CA TRP A 13 5.48 -4.13 6.34
C TRP A 13 5.99 -2.69 6.53
N LEU A 14 5.66 -2.10 7.68
CA LEU A 14 6.08 -0.74 8.02
C LEU A 14 7.60 -0.62 8.13
N THR A 15 8.22 -1.58 8.81
CA THR A 15 9.68 -1.59 8.97
C THR A 15 10.39 -1.67 7.62
N ALA A 16 9.90 -2.51 6.71
CA ALA A 16 10.48 -2.64 5.39
C ALA A 16 10.34 -1.34 4.60
N TRP A 17 9.15 -0.71 4.61
CA TRP A 17 8.95 0.56 3.94
C TRP A 17 9.87 1.66 4.50
N ASN A 18 9.95 1.78 5.82
CA ASN A 18 10.73 2.84 6.46
C ASN A 18 12.25 2.62 6.31
N ALA A 19 12.68 1.39 6.14
CA ALA A 19 14.07 1.07 5.80
C ALA A 19 14.35 1.19 4.30
N HIS A 20 13.32 1.45 3.48
CA HIS A 20 13.40 1.45 2.03
C HIS A 20 13.91 0.10 1.49
N ASP A 21 13.58 -0.97 2.18
CA ASP A 21 14.01 -2.34 1.86
C ASP A 21 12.92 -3.02 1.02
N LEU A 22 12.98 -2.82 -0.29
CA LEU A 22 11.96 -3.34 -1.19
C LEU A 22 11.96 -4.86 -1.27
N GLU A 23 13.12 -5.52 -1.15
CA GLU A 23 13.15 -6.97 -1.23
C GLU A 23 12.49 -7.61 0.00
N ALA A 24 12.70 -7.06 1.18
CA ALA A 24 12.01 -7.51 2.38
C ALA A 24 10.49 -7.32 2.25
N LEU A 25 10.08 -6.18 1.68
CA LEU A 25 8.67 -5.88 1.45
C LEU A 25 8.06 -6.84 0.44
N LEU A 26 8.71 -7.00 -0.72
CA LEU A 26 8.20 -7.82 -1.82
C LEU A 26 8.15 -9.31 -1.48
N ALA A 27 8.91 -9.75 -0.48
CA ALA A 27 8.87 -11.13 -0.02
C ALA A 27 7.48 -11.52 0.51
N HIS A 28 6.65 -10.55 0.89
CA HIS A 28 5.29 -10.79 1.35
C HIS A 28 4.27 -10.90 0.22
N PHE A 29 4.67 -10.69 -1.03
CA PHE A 29 3.77 -10.56 -2.17
C PHE A 29 3.92 -11.74 -3.13
N ALA A 30 2.81 -12.19 -3.70
CA ALA A 30 2.81 -13.26 -4.71
C ALA A 30 3.40 -12.74 -6.03
N ASP A 31 3.95 -13.66 -6.84
CA ASP A 31 4.56 -13.30 -8.11
C ASP A 31 3.58 -12.66 -9.09
N ASP A 32 2.32 -13.07 -9.03
CA ASP A 32 1.25 -12.58 -9.91
C ASP A 32 0.35 -11.54 -9.24
N VAL A 33 0.85 -10.89 -8.21
CA VAL A 33 0.10 -9.86 -7.47
C VAL A 33 -0.42 -8.76 -8.40
N VAL A 34 -1.61 -8.24 -8.08
CA VAL A 34 -2.14 -7.03 -8.72
C VAL A 34 -2.21 -5.94 -7.67
N PHE A 35 -1.60 -4.81 -7.97
CA PHE A 35 -1.56 -3.68 -7.05
C PHE A 35 -2.11 -2.43 -7.74
N THR A 36 -2.93 -1.66 -7.05
CA THR A 36 -3.46 -0.41 -7.60
C THR A 36 -3.16 0.76 -6.67
N SER A 37 -2.96 1.92 -7.27
CA SER A 37 -2.73 3.15 -6.50
C SER A 37 -2.95 4.37 -7.39
N PRO A 38 -3.58 5.43 -6.86
CA PRO A 38 -3.64 6.71 -7.57
C PRO A 38 -2.25 7.29 -7.86
N VAL A 39 -1.27 7.02 -7.00
CA VAL A 39 0.11 7.48 -7.22
C VAL A 39 0.71 6.76 -8.42
N ALA A 40 0.43 5.47 -8.59
CA ALA A 40 0.86 4.74 -9.78
C ALA A 40 0.26 5.35 -11.04
N ALA A 41 -0.99 5.79 -11.00
CA ALA A 41 -1.61 6.46 -12.12
C ALA A 41 -0.91 7.77 -12.48
N GLN A 42 -0.39 8.48 -11.48
CA GLN A 42 0.35 9.72 -11.70
C GLN A 42 1.75 9.48 -12.24
N LEU A 43 2.48 8.52 -11.66
CA LEU A 43 3.87 8.24 -12.04
C LEU A 43 3.98 7.45 -13.34
N LEU A 44 3.02 6.59 -13.59
CA LEU A 44 2.99 5.68 -14.74
C LEU A 44 1.61 5.75 -15.39
N PRO A 45 1.29 6.85 -16.10
CA PRO A 45 -0.07 7.07 -16.62
C PRO A 45 -0.59 5.93 -17.51
N ASP A 46 0.29 5.28 -18.27
CA ASP A 46 -0.11 4.19 -19.18
C ASP A 46 -0.70 2.98 -18.44
N THR A 47 -0.43 2.86 -17.14
CA THR A 47 -0.94 1.75 -16.33
C THR A 47 -2.37 1.98 -15.85
N ALA A 48 -2.86 3.21 -15.93
CA ALA A 48 -4.12 3.64 -15.31
C ALA A 48 -4.15 3.32 -13.80
N GLY A 49 -2.99 3.24 -13.16
CA GLY A 49 -2.87 2.95 -11.73
C GLY A 49 -2.91 1.48 -11.38
N ILE A 50 -2.89 0.58 -12.38
CA ILE A 50 -2.94 -0.87 -12.15
C ILE A 50 -1.60 -1.48 -12.49
N ILE A 51 -0.95 -2.07 -11.49
CA ILE A 51 0.37 -2.69 -11.62
C ILE A 51 0.18 -4.20 -11.52
N ARG A 52 0.62 -4.93 -12.52
CA ARG A 52 0.43 -6.38 -12.60
C ARG A 52 1.75 -7.11 -12.50
N GLY A 53 1.86 -7.97 -11.49
CA GLY A 53 3.03 -8.82 -11.26
C GLY A 53 4.09 -8.18 -10.39
N LYS A 54 4.85 -9.03 -9.70
CA LYS A 54 5.86 -8.57 -8.74
C LYS A 54 6.98 -7.78 -9.41
N ALA A 55 7.38 -8.16 -10.62
CA ALA A 55 8.45 -7.45 -11.33
C ALA A 55 8.04 -6.00 -11.63
N ALA A 56 6.81 -5.79 -12.11
CA ALA A 56 6.30 -4.45 -12.38
C ALA A 56 6.13 -3.67 -11.07
N LEU A 57 5.70 -4.35 -10.01
CA LEU A 57 5.55 -3.72 -8.70
C LEU A 57 6.90 -3.25 -8.15
N ARG A 58 7.94 -4.08 -8.29
CA ARG A 58 9.30 -3.69 -7.90
C ARG A 58 9.76 -2.45 -8.66
N ALA A 59 9.53 -2.41 -9.96
CA ALA A 59 9.91 -1.25 -10.78
C ALA A 59 9.16 0.01 -10.36
N TYR A 60 7.88 -0.10 -10.08
CA TYR A 60 7.05 1.03 -9.64
C TYR A 60 7.52 1.54 -8.27
N TRP A 61 7.71 0.67 -7.30
CA TRP A 61 8.16 1.08 -5.96
C TRP A 61 9.59 1.62 -5.96
N THR A 62 10.47 1.08 -6.80
CA THR A 62 11.82 1.61 -6.97
C THR A 62 11.77 3.06 -7.44
N GLU A 63 10.93 3.32 -8.45
CA GLU A 63 10.77 4.69 -8.95
C GLU A 63 10.12 5.59 -7.90
N GLY A 64 9.15 5.07 -7.15
CA GLY A 64 8.52 5.81 -6.07
C GLY A 64 9.52 6.25 -5.01
N LEU A 65 10.39 5.37 -4.56
CA LEU A 65 11.41 5.70 -3.57
C LEU A 65 12.44 6.68 -4.12
N ARG A 66 12.77 6.58 -5.41
CA ARG A 66 13.68 7.53 -6.05
C ARG A 66 13.10 8.94 -6.03
N ARG A 67 11.78 9.08 -6.23
CA ARG A 67 11.10 10.37 -6.25
C ARG A 67 10.73 10.88 -4.86
N ILE A 68 10.62 9.99 -3.89
CA ILE A 68 10.21 10.31 -2.52
C ILE A 68 11.28 9.75 -1.57
N PRO A 69 12.49 10.35 -1.58
CA PRO A 69 13.59 9.84 -0.75
C PRO A 69 13.34 9.99 0.75
N ASP A 70 12.40 10.85 1.13
CA ASP A 70 12.00 11.05 2.52
C ASP A 70 10.79 10.20 2.92
N LEU A 71 10.42 9.20 2.12
CA LEU A 71 9.29 8.33 2.44
C LEU A 71 9.46 7.75 3.85
N HIS A 72 8.43 7.97 4.66
CA HIS A 72 8.35 7.45 6.01
C HIS A 72 6.89 7.34 6.41
N PHE A 73 6.51 6.18 6.91
CA PHE A 73 5.14 5.89 7.31
C PHE A 73 5.04 5.73 8.82
N GLU A 74 3.92 6.21 9.36
CA GLU A 74 3.59 6.09 10.77
C GLU A 74 2.30 5.29 10.90
N LEU A 75 2.34 4.19 11.64
CA LEU A 75 1.19 3.32 11.78
C LEU A 75 0.11 3.99 12.62
N VAL A 76 -1.12 3.98 12.14
CA VAL A 76 -2.29 4.49 12.86
C VAL A 76 -3.14 3.32 13.37
N GLY A 77 -3.40 2.33 12.54
CA GLY A 77 -4.21 1.19 12.94
C GLY A 77 -4.15 0.05 11.94
N VAL A 78 -4.57 -1.12 12.38
CA VAL A 78 -4.60 -2.33 11.57
C VAL A 78 -5.98 -2.95 11.70
N TYR A 79 -6.59 -3.29 10.58
CA TYR A 79 -7.91 -3.90 10.53
C TYR A 79 -7.78 -5.30 9.96
N ALA A 80 -8.49 -6.25 10.55
CA ALA A 80 -8.49 -7.64 10.09
C ALA A 80 -9.83 -7.97 9.45
N GLY A 81 -9.78 -8.57 8.28
CA GLY A 81 -10.96 -9.06 7.57
C GLY A 81 -10.80 -10.54 7.23
N VAL A 82 -11.75 -11.07 6.48
CA VAL A 82 -11.63 -12.43 5.95
C VAL A 82 -10.64 -12.38 4.79
N GLU A 83 -9.52 -13.08 4.91
CA GLU A 83 -8.46 -13.09 3.89
C GLU A 83 -7.89 -11.71 3.57
N ALA A 84 -8.06 -10.73 4.46
CA ALA A 84 -7.65 -9.36 4.20
C ALA A 84 -7.12 -8.70 5.46
N ILE A 85 -6.15 -7.80 5.24
CA ILE A 85 -5.65 -6.89 6.27
C ILE A 85 -5.70 -5.49 5.68
N VAL A 86 -6.15 -4.51 6.45
CA VAL A 86 -6.06 -3.11 6.07
C VAL A 86 -5.10 -2.42 7.03
N ILE A 87 -4.06 -1.78 6.48
CA ILE A 87 -3.10 -1.03 7.26
C ILE A 87 -3.40 0.45 7.05
N ASN A 88 -3.81 1.12 8.12
CA ASN A 88 -4.04 2.56 8.10
C ASN A 88 -2.77 3.24 8.60
N TYR A 89 -2.23 4.14 7.82
CA TYR A 89 -0.98 4.81 8.16
C TYR A 89 -0.98 6.25 7.69
N ARG A 90 -0.07 7.03 8.26
CA ARG A 90 0.16 8.41 7.87
C ARG A 90 1.46 8.44 7.08
N ASN A 91 1.41 9.05 5.90
CA ASN A 91 2.60 9.13 5.04
C ASN A 91 3.49 10.32 5.44
N GLN A 92 4.60 10.52 4.74
CA GLN A 92 5.59 11.55 5.04
C GLN A 92 5.03 12.99 4.90
N LYS A 93 3.88 13.13 4.23
CA LYS A 93 3.20 14.42 4.12
C LYS A 93 2.11 14.61 5.16
N GLY A 94 1.94 13.63 6.05
CA GLY A 94 0.89 13.65 7.06
C GLY A 94 -0.48 13.19 6.56
N GLY A 95 -0.58 12.71 5.32
CA GLY A 95 -1.82 12.22 4.76
C GLY A 95 -2.16 10.82 5.24
N LEU A 96 -3.44 10.53 5.43
CA LEU A 96 -3.91 9.22 5.82
C LEU A 96 -4.10 8.34 4.60
N VAL A 97 -3.64 7.10 4.72
CA VAL A 97 -3.72 6.10 3.65
C VAL A 97 -4.20 4.79 4.25
N ASN A 98 -5.01 4.08 3.50
CA ASN A 98 -5.36 2.69 3.78
C ASN A 98 -4.71 1.81 2.73
N GLU A 99 -3.89 0.86 3.19
CA GLU A 99 -3.37 -0.20 2.34
C GLU A 99 -4.28 -1.41 2.52
N VAL A 100 -5.04 -1.74 1.50
CA VAL A 100 -5.98 -2.87 1.54
C VAL A 100 -5.29 -4.06 0.89
N LEU A 101 -5.03 -5.09 1.67
CA LEU A 101 -4.24 -6.24 1.22
C LEU A 101 -5.07 -7.51 1.34
N ARG A 102 -5.21 -8.24 0.24
CA ARG A 102 -5.89 -9.53 0.22
C ARG A 102 -4.85 -10.64 0.06
N PHE A 103 -5.04 -11.71 0.81
CA PHE A 103 -4.06 -12.79 0.95
C PHE A 103 -4.58 -14.10 0.41
N ALA A 104 -3.67 -14.91 -0.11
CA ALA A 104 -3.87 -16.33 -0.36
C ALA A 104 -2.55 -17.04 -0.05
N ASP A 105 -2.62 -18.18 0.65
CA ASP A 105 -1.46 -18.99 0.99
C ASP A 105 -0.35 -18.18 1.69
N GLY A 106 -0.73 -17.22 2.53
CA GLY A 106 0.20 -16.41 3.30
C GLY A 106 0.82 -15.25 2.56
N LEU A 107 0.53 -15.06 1.28
CA LEU A 107 1.08 -13.99 0.46
C LEU A 107 0.00 -13.03 0.00
N VAL A 108 0.38 -11.77 -0.19
CA VAL A 108 -0.51 -10.76 -0.76
C VAL A 108 -0.70 -11.05 -2.25
N ILE A 109 -1.95 -11.27 -2.65
CA ILE A 109 -2.29 -11.50 -4.06
C ILE A 109 -2.91 -10.26 -4.70
N GLU A 110 -3.40 -9.34 -3.89
CA GLU A 110 -4.03 -8.12 -4.38
C GLU A 110 -3.86 -7.03 -3.33
N GLY A 111 -3.46 -5.85 -3.76
CA GLY A 111 -3.27 -4.72 -2.86
C GLY A 111 -3.77 -3.43 -3.49
N HIS A 112 -4.29 -2.53 -2.66
CA HIS A 112 -4.81 -1.24 -3.11
C HIS A 112 -4.37 -0.16 -2.14
N GLY A 113 -3.66 0.85 -2.65
CA GLY A 113 -3.38 2.06 -1.89
C GLY A 113 -4.57 3.01 -2.04
N CYS A 114 -5.24 3.31 -0.93
CA CYS A 114 -6.42 4.15 -0.93
C CYS A 114 -6.15 5.37 -0.06
N TYR A 115 -6.18 6.54 -0.67
CA TYR A 115 -5.78 7.79 -0.01
C TYR A 115 -7.01 8.55 0.45
N LEU A 116 -6.94 9.08 1.67
CA LEU A 116 -8.00 9.96 2.15
C LEU A 116 -8.07 11.18 1.25
N GLY A 117 -9.25 11.39 0.67
CA GLY A 117 -9.50 12.56 -0.16
C GLY A 117 -9.61 13.82 0.68
N PRO A 118 -9.74 14.97 0.02
CA PRO A 118 -10.00 16.22 0.75
C PRO A 118 -11.25 16.06 1.61
N ASP A 119 -11.31 16.80 2.71
CA ASP A 119 -12.50 16.81 3.54
C ASP A 119 -13.73 17.05 2.69
N PRO A 120 -14.86 16.41 3.03
CA PRO A 120 -16.13 16.81 2.42
C PRO A 120 -16.31 18.31 2.57
N ASP A 121 -16.96 18.94 1.59
CA ASP A 121 -17.30 20.34 1.64
C ASP A 121 -17.81 20.70 3.03
N PRO A 122 -17.30 21.77 3.65
CA PRO A 122 -17.80 22.22 4.97
C PRO A 122 -19.30 22.42 5.00
N ALA A 123 -19.93 22.66 3.85
CA ALA A 123 -21.38 22.70 3.75
C ALA A 123 -22.01 21.31 3.70
N GLY A 124 -21.22 20.25 3.76
CA GLY A 124 -21.69 18.88 3.71
C GLY A 124 -22.16 18.45 2.33
N ALA A 125 -21.80 19.16 1.31
CA ALA A 125 -22.42 19.02 -0.01
C ALA A 125 -21.73 17.98 -0.87
N SER A 126 -20.47 17.64 -0.63
CA SER A 126 -19.75 16.75 -1.54
C SER A 126 -18.72 15.90 -0.84
N ILE A 127 -18.55 14.72 -1.41
CA ILE A 127 -17.47 13.79 -1.08
C ILE A 127 -16.62 13.64 -2.33
N ARG A 128 -15.35 13.80 -2.16
CA ARG A 128 -14.42 13.74 -3.30
C ARG A 128 -13.62 12.47 -3.28
#